data_227a1b18ebc7a05db403daa2cf69397e
#
_entry.id   227a1b18ebc7a05db403daa2cf69397e
#
_cell.length_a   1.000
_cell.length_b   1.000
_cell.length_c   1.000
_cell.angle_alpha   90.00
_cell.angle_beta   90.00
_cell.angle_gamma   90.00
#
_symmetry.space_group_name_H-M   'P 1'
#
loop_
_entity.id
_entity.type
_entity.pdbx_description
1 polymer ?
#
loop_
_entity_poly.entity_id
_entity_poly.type
_entity_poly.pdbx_seq_one_letter_code
_entity_poly.pdbx_strand_id
1 'polypeptide(L)'
;MSHAEIPEILGNIPNVRSGDGLEPVETTPAGPFPVTEISEIQESISKIRIGDAQRELETTPSDPFPRPQTTGAYTVDSSVIAAFPIPGTKVLHALSYGESLWGKTAKIIAQLPSGETENYFLKVVTLGETGRHMCEGEFESLNAIYAVSPGFVPKPYAWGKYDTTTTENEDIYFLLAEFRDVGEQPADPVNLAARLADMHQRSISPTGKFGFHISTCHAKIAQAVNTWEDSWCTLYSNHLGHVMDLAKPILQWPEFDIVCKLTLEKVVPRLLLPLQSDGRVLKPSLIHGDCWDGNTATDMKTGEAFVFDVCSFYGHNEYDTGNWRAPRHRLSKLAYIKNYKKCYPVSEPEEDWDARNLLYSLTFNIGNTIYIPGSSQRQVVYDDMTTLCEMFCPDDLKQELTALRISQNKASHLANSVDFAGRDVEEVEEEEEEEEEEEEEEEETEGKSRIKPEQVRVQVEAV
;
A
#
# COMPACT_ATOMS: atom_id res chain seq x y z
N MET A 1 -43.52 23.99 -11.10
CA MET A 1 -43.66 24.96 -10.00
C MET A 1 -43.28 24.26 -8.72
N SER A 2 -42.47 24.85 -7.98
CA SER A 2 -41.84 24.58 -6.68
C SER A 2 -40.49 23.85 -6.75
N HIS A 3 -39.44 24.66 -6.66
CA HIS A 3 -38.09 24.32 -6.30
C HIS A 3 -38.06 23.90 -4.83
N ALA A 4 -37.44 22.76 -4.52
CA ALA A 4 -37.04 22.42 -3.16
C ALA A 4 -35.51 22.56 -3.07
N GLU A 5 -35.08 23.42 -2.19
CA GLU A 5 -33.71 23.76 -1.87
C GLU A 5 -33.00 22.60 -1.17
N ILE A 6 -31.75 22.35 -1.57
CA ILE A 6 -30.83 21.43 -0.89
C ILE A 6 -30.05 22.26 0.14
N PRO A 7 -29.99 21.90 1.42
CA PRO A 7 -29.17 22.61 2.38
C PRO A 7 -27.69 22.21 2.25
N GLU A 8 -26.84 23.21 2.10
CA GLU A 8 -25.40 23.15 2.33
C GLU A 8 -25.11 22.76 3.78
N ILE A 9 -24.43 21.65 3.99
CA ILE A 9 -23.81 21.31 5.28
C ILE A 9 -22.31 21.32 5.09
N LEU A 10 -21.71 22.52 5.24
CA LEU A 10 -20.30 22.70 5.57
C LEU A 10 -20.19 22.62 7.11
N GLY A 11 -19.88 21.44 7.62
CA GLY A 11 -19.58 21.22 9.04
C GLY A 11 -18.09 21.34 9.31
N ASN A 12 -17.73 22.31 10.16
CA ASN A 12 -16.42 22.62 10.67
C ASN A 12 -15.71 21.40 11.26
N ILE A 13 -14.46 21.20 10.87
CA ILE A 13 -13.51 20.31 11.55
C ILE A 13 -13.08 21.02 12.87
N PRO A 14 -13.23 20.40 14.05
CA PRO A 14 -12.74 20.98 15.28
C PRO A 14 -11.22 20.82 15.39
N ASN A 15 -10.52 21.93 15.67
CA ASN A 15 -9.14 21.96 16.15
C ASN A 15 -8.99 21.10 17.40
N VAL A 16 -8.18 20.06 17.33
CA VAL A 16 -7.73 19.32 18.52
C VAL A 16 -6.63 20.14 19.18
N ARG A 17 -6.93 20.67 20.35
CA ARG A 17 -5.95 21.27 21.26
C ARG A 17 -5.07 20.16 21.86
N SER A 18 -3.76 20.35 21.74
CA SER A 18 -2.74 19.63 22.49
C SER A 18 -2.93 19.85 24.01
N GLY A 19 -2.92 18.77 24.76
CA GLY A 19 -2.88 18.78 26.24
C GLY A 19 -2.24 17.50 26.75
N ASP A 20 -1.02 17.66 27.23
CA ASP A 20 -0.33 17.03 28.36
C ASP A 20 0.11 15.55 28.28
N GLY A 21 1.44 15.38 28.30
CA GLY A 21 2.13 14.43 29.14
C GLY A 21 2.54 13.09 28.55
N LEU A 22 3.32 13.09 27.48
CA LEU A 22 4.23 11.97 27.19
C LEU A 22 5.65 12.54 27.15
N GLU A 23 6.54 11.97 27.96
CA GLU A 23 7.97 12.31 27.94
C GLU A 23 8.52 12.10 26.51
N PRO A 24 9.39 13.00 26.02
CA PRO A 24 9.98 12.86 24.72
C PRO A 24 10.89 11.64 24.72
N VAL A 25 10.56 10.64 23.92
CA VAL A 25 11.54 9.65 23.47
C VAL A 25 12.58 10.45 22.68
N GLU A 26 13.82 10.48 23.16
CA GLU A 26 14.96 11.06 22.44
C GLU A 26 15.07 10.38 21.06
N THR A 27 14.49 11.03 20.05
CA THR A 27 14.81 10.71 18.66
C THR A 27 16.14 11.38 18.37
N THR A 28 17.22 10.63 18.40
CA THR A 28 18.46 11.04 17.74
C THR A 28 18.10 11.41 16.31
N PRO A 29 18.41 12.62 15.84
CA PRO A 29 18.25 12.96 14.44
C PRO A 29 19.08 11.97 13.64
N ALA A 30 18.46 11.25 12.69
CA ALA A 30 19.19 10.45 11.73
C ALA A 30 20.10 11.41 10.97
N GLY A 31 21.41 11.28 11.19
CA GLY A 31 22.41 12.05 10.46
C GLY A 31 22.24 11.83 8.96
N PRO A 32 22.76 12.71 8.12
CA PRO A 32 22.71 12.54 6.67
C PRO A 32 23.25 11.16 6.34
N PHE A 33 22.49 10.36 5.60
CA PHE A 33 22.94 9.07 5.12
C PHE A 33 24.19 9.29 4.27
N PRO A 34 25.23 8.44 4.38
CA PRO A 34 26.40 8.56 3.54
C PRO A 34 25.93 8.54 2.08
N VAL A 35 26.31 9.57 1.35
CA VAL A 35 26.08 9.69 -0.09
C VAL A 35 26.87 8.57 -0.73
N THR A 36 26.21 7.44 -1.00
CA THR A 36 26.78 6.42 -1.87
C THR A 36 26.97 7.09 -3.23
N GLU A 37 28.16 7.06 -3.74
CA GLU A 37 28.54 7.72 -4.99
C GLU A 37 27.56 7.32 -6.11
N ILE A 38 27.16 8.30 -6.91
CA ILE A 38 26.23 8.11 -8.06
C ILE A 38 26.76 7.02 -9.02
N SER A 39 28.08 6.81 -9.07
CA SER A 39 28.74 5.75 -9.82
C SER A 39 28.38 4.33 -9.34
N GLU A 40 28.22 4.09 -8.04
CA GLU A 40 27.82 2.78 -7.51
C GLU A 40 26.34 2.52 -7.74
N ILE A 41 25.50 3.57 -7.71
CA ILE A 41 24.08 3.49 -8.05
C ILE A 41 23.91 3.18 -9.54
N GLN A 42 24.68 3.81 -10.43
CA GLN A 42 24.65 3.52 -11.86
C GLN A 42 25.14 2.09 -12.19
N GLU A 43 26.11 1.58 -11.44
CA GLU A 43 26.58 0.19 -11.61
C GLU A 43 25.56 -0.83 -11.07
N SER A 44 24.83 -0.50 -10.02
CA SER A 44 23.74 -1.33 -9.49
C SER A 44 22.53 -1.33 -10.42
N ILE A 45 22.16 -0.19 -11.00
CA ILE A 45 21.04 -0.04 -11.96
C ILE A 45 21.37 -0.75 -13.28
N SER A 46 22.61 -0.73 -13.74
CA SER A 46 23.02 -1.45 -14.96
C SER A 46 22.90 -2.98 -14.83
N LYS A 47 22.82 -3.50 -13.61
CA LYS A 47 22.58 -4.93 -13.31
C LYS A 47 21.10 -5.31 -13.23
N ILE A 48 20.19 -4.33 -13.13
CA ILE A 48 18.74 -4.52 -13.21
C ILE A 48 18.31 -4.34 -14.67
N ARG A 49 18.74 -5.22 -15.55
CA ARG A 49 18.15 -5.32 -16.90
C ARG A 49 16.72 -5.84 -16.72
N ILE A 50 15.76 -4.99 -17.07
CA ILE A 50 14.38 -5.36 -17.36
C ILE A 50 14.44 -6.43 -18.46
N GLY A 51 14.24 -7.70 -18.12
CA GLY A 51 14.28 -8.80 -19.08
C GLY A 51 14.90 -10.11 -18.58
N ASP A 52 15.78 -10.07 -17.59
CA ASP A 52 16.38 -11.27 -17.01
C ASP A 52 15.84 -11.57 -15.60
N ALA A 53 14.52 -11.62 -15.46
CA ALA A 53 13.87 -12.11 -14.25
C ALA A 53 13.85 -13.65 -14.19
N GLN A 54 14.97 -14.29 -14.49
CA GLN A 54 15.30 -15.62 -13.98
C GLN A 54 16.10 -15.47 -12.67
N ARG A 55 15.58 -14.70 -11.71
CA ARG A 55 15.91 -14.96 -10.32
C ARG A 55 14.98 -16.04 -9.84
N GLU A 56 15.43 -17.27 -9.92
CA GLU A 56 15.05 -18.31 -8.98
C GLU A 56 15.42 -17.78 -7.58
N LEU A 57 14.51 -17.02 -6.97
CA LEU A 57 14.54 -16.77 -5.55
C LEU A 57 14.15 -18.08 -4.88
N GLU A 58 15.13 -18.95 -4.67
CA GLU A 58 15.11 -20.06 -3.72
C GLU A 58 15.08 -19.55 -2.28
N THR A 59 14.13 -18.73 -1.94
CA THR A 59 13.67 -18.55 -0.57
C THR A 59 12.17 -18.72 -0.57
N THR A 60 11.75 -19.98 -0.73
CA THR A 60 10.41 -20.35 -0.29
C THR A 60 10.32 -20.05 1.19
N PRO A 61 9.34 -19.24 1.65
CA PRO A 61 8.94 -19.31 3.04
C PRO A 61 8.52 -20.75 3.29
N SER A 62 9.37 -21.51 3.96
CA SER A 62 9.15 -22.95 4.23
C SER A 62 8.13 -23.15 5.34
N ASP A 63 7.73 -22.07 6.01
CA ASP A 63 6.82 -22.16 7.13
C ASP A 63 5.37 -22.29 6.66
N PRO A 64 4.61 -23.26 7.20
CA PRO A 64 3.18 -23.33 6.96
C PRO A 64 2.54 -22.01 7.39
N PHE A 65 1.55 -21.56 6.62
CA PHE A 65 0.78 -20.37 6.97
C PHE A 65 0.15 -20.62 8.35
N PRO A 66 0.41 -19.78 9.38
CA PRO A 66 -0.15 -20.02 10.69
C PRO A 66 -1.67 -19.95 10.58
N ARG A 67 -2.34 -21.07 10.79
CA ARG A 67 -3.80 -21.08 10.90
C ARG A 67 -4.22 -20.28 12.11
N PRO A 68 -5.22 -19.39 11.96
CA PRO A 68 -5.90 -18.86 13.13
C PRO A 68 -6.41 -20.02 13.97
N GLN A 69 -6.00 -20.07 15.22
CA GLN A 69 -6.47 -21.09 16.15
C GLN A 69 -7.51 -20.52 17.08
N THR A 70 -8.53 -21.32 17.40
CA THR A 70 -9.44 -20.96 18.48
C THR A 70 -8.70 -21.03 19.81
N THR A 71 -8.71 -19.91 20.54
CA THR A 71 -8.18 -19.80 21.90
C THR A 71 -9.32 -19.45 22.83
N GLY A 72 -9.22 -19.40 24.09
CA GLY A 72 -10.15 -18.95 25.11
C GLY A 72 -11.61 -18.61 24.76
N ALA A 73 -12.47 -18.51 25.73
CA ALA A 73 -13.85 -18.11 25.53
C ALA A 73 -13.95 -16.63 25.14
N TYR A 74 -14.89 -16.31 24.24
CA TYR A 74 -15.18 -14.94 23.79
C TYR A 74 -16.61 -14.55 24.24
N THR A 75 -16.78 -13.33 24.73
CA THR A 75 -18.10 -12.79 25.11
C THR A 75 -18.72 -12.07 23.91
N VAL A 76 -19.87 -12.50 23.47
CA VAL A 76 -20.62 -11.90 22.36
C VAL A 76 -21.57 -10.83 22.89
N ASP A 77 -21.47 -9.60 22.35
CA ASP A 77 -22.37 -8.50 22.70
C ASP A 77 -23.81 -8.76 22.23
N SER A 78 -24.79 -8.16 22.94
CA SER A 78 -26.23 -8.30 22.61
C SER A 78 -26.58 -7.80 21.22
N SER A 79 -25.91 -6.74 20.75
CA SER A 79 -26.10 -6.18 19.42
C SER A 79 -25.73 -7.18 18.31
N VAL A 80 -24.69 -7.98 18.51
CA VAL A 80 -24.30 -9.06 17.58
C VAL A 80 -25.34 -10.18 17.57
N ILE A 81 -25.88 -10.56 18.75
CA ILE A 81 -26.92 -11.57 18.86
C ILE A 81 -28.20 -11.13 18.13
N ALA A 82 -28.54 -9.86 18.23
CA ALA A 82 -29.70 -9.28 17.52
C ALA A 82 -29.48 -9.23 15.99
N ALA A 83 -28.24 -9.23 15.53
CA ALA A 83 -27.85 -9.13 14.13
C ALA A 83 -27.75 -10.49 13.40
N PHE A 84 -27.99 -11.62 14.07
CA PHE A 84 -28.01 -12.92 13.38
C PHE A 84 -29.04 -12.96 12.27
N PRO A 85 -28.72 -13.54 11.10
CA PRO A 85 -29.59 -13.55 9.93
C PRO A 85 -30.90 -14.33 10.14
N ILE A 86 -30.93 -15.25 11.11
CA ILE A 86 -32.10 -16.06 11.44
C ILE A 86 -32.54 -15.71 12.87
N PRO A 87 -33.71 -15.04 13.04
CA PRO A 87 -34.22 -14.71 14.37
C PRO A 87 -34.41 -15.95 15.25
N GLY A 88 -34.01 -15.84 16.52
CA GLY A 88 -34.10 -16.95 17.47
C GLY A 88 -32.86 -17.86 17.47
N THR A 89 -31.82 -17.55 16.69
CA THR A 89 -30.50 -18.20 16.76
C THR A 89 -29.91 -17.99 18.17
N LYS A 90 -29.37 -19.06 18.76
CA LYS A 90 -28.80 -19.06 20.11
C LYS A 90 -27.30 -19.34 20.05
N VAL A 91 -26.48 -18.51 20.68
CA VAL A 91 -25.05 -18.76 20.85
C VAL A 91 -24.87 -19.94 21.78
N LEU A 92 -24.21 -21.00 21.32
CA LEU A 92 -23.77 -22.14 22.13
C LEU A 92 -22.40 -21.89 22.72
N HIS A 93 -21.45 -21.48 21.86
CA HIS A 93 -20.07 -21.16 22.23
C HIS A 93 -19.55 -20.02 21.37
N ALA A 94 -18.68 -19.19 21.91
CA ALA A 94 -17.88 -18.25 21.15
C ALA A 94 -16.43 -18.35 21.64
N LEU A 95 -15.52 -18.43 20.69
CA LEU A 95 -14.09 -18.65 20.94
C LEU A 95 -13.28 -17.58 20.19
N SER A 96 -12.27 -16.99 20.82
CA SER A 96 -11.33 -16.13 20.12
C SER A 96 -10.70 -16.88 18.96
N TYR A 97 -10.58 -16.24 17.79
CA TYR A 97 -10.13 -16.87 16.54
C TYR A 97 -9.06 -16.04 15.84
N GLY A 98 -7.97 -15.79 16.51
CA GLY A 98 -6.90 -14.92 16.07
C GLY A 98 -7.12 -13.46 16.47
N GLU A 99 -6.09 -12.65 16.23
CA GLU A 99 -6.07 -11.21 16.47
C GLU A 99 -5.41 -10.54 15.27
N SER A 100 -5.94 -9.43 14.82
CA SER A 100 -5.28 -8.53 13.88
C SER A 100 -4.63 -7.38 14.64
N LEU A 101 -3.79 -6.61 13.99
CA LEU A 101 -3.22 -5.37 14.58
C LEU A 101 -4.31 -4.34 14.94
N TRP A 102 -5.52 -4.50 14.42
CA TRP A 102 -6.59 -3.50 14.48
C TRP A 102 -7.86 -3.98 15.17
N GLY A 103 -7.98 -5.27 15.42
CA GLY A 103 -9.22 -5.83 15.97
C GLY A 103 -9.07 -7.25 16.45
N LYS A 104 -10.09 -7.70 17.18
CA LYS A 104 -10.23 -9.09 17.65
C LYS A 104 -11.20 -9.84 16.76
N THR A 105 -10.94 -11.13 16.56
CA THR A 105 -11.88 -11.98 15.83
C THR A 105 -12.33 -13.16 16.67
N ALA A 106 -13.52 -13.69 16.39
CA ALA A 106 -14.08 -14.82 17.08
C ALA A 106 -14.83 -15.75 16.12
N LYS A 107 -14.81 -17.03 16.45
CA LYS A 107 -15.70 -18.03 15.91
C LYS A 107 -16.89 -18.19 16.85
N ILE A 108 -18.11 -17.96 16.35
CA ILE A 108 -19.34 -18.18 17.07
C ILE A 108 -19.99 -19.46 16.58
N ILE A 109 -20.24 -20.40 17.48
CA ILE A 109 -21.00 -21.64 17.23
C ILE A 109 -22.41 -21.39 17.76
N ALA A 110 -23.39 -21.41 16.89
CA ALA A 110 -24.76 -21.07 17.23
C ALA A 110 -25.75 -22.17 16.81
N GLN A 111 -26.85 -22.33 17.57
CA GLN A 111 -27.94 -23.20 17.22
C GLN A 111 -29.08 -22.39 16.57
N LEU A 112 -29.44 -22.80 15.38
CA LEU A 112 -30.61 -22.27 14.66
C LEU A 112 -31.91 -22.74 15.30
N PRO A 113 -33.03 -22.05 15.05
CA PRO A 113 -34.36 -22.51 15.49
C PRO A 113 -34.74 -23.89 14.96
N SER A 114 -34.16 -24.32 13.83
CA SER A 114 -34.33 -25.68 13.29
C SER A 114 -33.66 -26.77 14.15
N GLY A 115 -32.77 -26.40 15.08
CA GLY A 115 -31.93 -27.29 15.86
C GLY A 115 -30.56 -27.55 15.24
N GLU A 116 -30.31 -27.12 14.00
CA GLU A 116 -29.02 -27.24 13.33
C GLU A 116 -27.99 -26.30 13.94
N THR A 117 -26.70 -26.65 13.79
CA THR A 117 -25.58 -25.80 14.23
C THR A 117 -24.98 -25.08 13.06
N GLU A 118 -24.78 -23.77 13.21
CA GLU A 118 -24.15 -22.88 12.22
C GLU A 118 -22.96 -22.15 12.87
N ASN A 119 -21.93 -21.88 12.09
CA ASN A 119 -20.76 -21.14 12.53
C ASN A 119 -20.72 -19.76 11.88
N TYR A 120 -20.44 -18.74 12.70
CA TYR A 120 -20.29 -17.37 12.26
C TYR A 120 -18.90 -16.84 12.57
N PHE A 121 -18.37 -16.00 11.69
CA PHE A 121 -17.18 -15.20 11.92
C PHE A 121 -17.60 -13.84 12.47
N LEU A 122 -16.93 -13.40 13.52
CA LEU A 122 -17.11 -12.08 14.12
C LEU A 122 -15.75 -11.36 14.12
N LYS A 123 -15.71 -10.16 13.54
CA LYS A 123 -14.60 -9.20 13.65
C LYS A 123 -15.08 -8.03 14.48
N VAL A 124 -14.26 -7.59 15.45
CA VAL A 124 -14.58 -6.51 16.39
C VAL A 124 -13.46 -5.50 16.41
N VAL A 125 -13.80 -4.23 16.20
CA VAL A 125 -12.84 -3.13 16.13
C VAL A 125 -13.19 -2.08 17.20
N THR A 126 -12.20 -1.75 18.04
CA THR A 126 -12.34 -0.84 19.20
C THR A 126 -11.67 0.52 18.94
N LEU A 127 -11.82 1.07 17.74
CA LEU A 127 -11.16 2.29 17.27
C LEU A 127 -12.16 3.43 17.00
N GLY A 128 -13.29 3.45 17.70
CA GLY A 128 -14.30 4.49 17.53
C GLY A 128 -14.74 4.64 16.06
N GLU A 129 -14.78 5.86 15.56
CA GLU A 129 -15.24 6.16 14.18
C GLU A 129 -14.37 5.48 13.10
N THR A 130 -13.07 5.28 13.34
CA THR A 130 -12.23 4.48 12.42
C THR A 130 -12.72 3.05 12.36
N GLY A 131 -13.10 2.46 13.49
CA GLY A 131 -13.67 1.11 13.55
C GLY A 131 -14.99 1.00 12.81
N ARG A 132 -15.84 2.04 12.84
CA ARG A 132 -17.05 2.13 12.04
C ARG A 132 -16.74 2.05 10.55
N HIS A 133 -15.86 2.88 10.05
CA HIS A 133 -15.47 2.88 8.64
C HIS A 133 -14.85 1.55 8.20
N MET A 134 -14.05 0.92 9.07
CA MET A 134 -13.47 -0.39 8.76
C MET A 134 -14.55 -1.47 8.61
N CYS A 135 -15.47 -1.57 9.57
CA CYS A 135 -16.52 -2.60 9.56
C CYS A 135 -17.56 -2.35 8.45
N GLU A 136 -17.98 -1.11 8.25
CA GLU A 136 -18.89 -0.72 7.18
C GLU A 136 -18.26 -0.96 5.81
N GLY A 137 -17.02 -0.49 5.61
CA GLY A 137 -16.29 -0.63 4.35
C GLY A 137 -16.07 -2.08 3.95
N GLU A 138 -15.69 -2.94 4.91
CA GLU A 138 -15.51 -4.38 4.65
C GLU A 138 -16.85 -5.06 4.37
N PHE A 139 -17.91 -4.72 5.10
CA PHE A 139 -19.25 -5.27 4.86
C PHE A 139 -19.76 -4.95 3.47
N GLU A 140 -19.67 -3.70 3.02
CA GLU A 140 -20.10 -3.27 1.69
C GLU A 140 -19.23 -3.91 0.59
N SER A 141 -17.93 -4.05 0.84
CA SER A 141 -16.98 -4.74 -0.06
C SER A 141 -17.34 -6.22 -0.22
N LEU A 142 -17.58 -6.92 0.90
CA LEU A 142 -18.03 -8.32 0.89
C LEU A 142 -19.34 -8.50 0.14
N ASN A 143 -20.32 -7.61 0.36
CA ASN A 143 -21.60 -7.65 -0.36
C ASN A 143 -21.40 -7.49 -1.86
N ALA A 144 -20.58 -6.52 -2.28
CA ALA A 144 -20.31 -6.26 -3.68
C ALA A 144 -19.65 -7.48 -4.37
N ILE A 145 -18.63 -8.09 -3.74
CA ILE A 145 -17.99 -9.28 -4.28
C ILE A 145 -18.91 -10.50 -4.23
N TYR A 146 -19.63 -10.70 -3.12
CA TYR A 146 -20.55 -11.83 -2.98
C TYR A 146 -21.67 -11.82 -4.03
N ALA A 147 -22.15 -10.65 -4.40
CA ALA A 147 -23.14 -10.51 -5.47
C ALA A 147 -22.62 -10.93 -6.85
N VAL A 148 -21.32 -10.73 -7.11
CA VAL A 148 -20.67 -11.08 -8.39
C VAL A 148 -20.17 -12.51 -8.39
N SER A 149 -19.52 -12.94 -7.30
CA SER A 149 -18.83 -14.22 -7.19
C SER A 149 -19.11 -14.86 -5.81
N PRO A 150 -20.34 -15.38 -5.60
CA PRO A 150 -20.70 -16.05 -4.36
C PRO A 150 -19.78 -17.26 -4.14
N GLY A 151 -19.32 -17.41 -2.90
CA GLY A 151 -18.33 -18.44 -2.55
C GLY A 151 -16.87 -18.02 -2.74
N PHE A 152 -16.56 -16.89 -3.39
CA PHE A 152 -15.20 -16.36 -3.44
C PHE A 152 -14.85 -15.53 -2.20
N VAL A 153 -15.84 -14.99 -1.51
CA VAL A 153 -15.71 -14.34 -0.20
C VAL A 153 -16.68 -14.99 0.81
N PRO A 154 -16.44 -14.87 2.13
CA PRO A 154 -17.43 -15.20 3.13
C PRO A 154 -18.71 -14.38 2.91
N LYS A 155 -19.89 -15.01 3.09
CA LYS A 155 -21.15 -14.29 3.02
C LYS A 155 -21.26 -13.28 4.16
N PRO A 156 -21.39 -11.97 3.89
CA PRO A 156 -21.65 -10.99 4.94
C PRO A 156 -23.08 -11.10 5.44
N TYR A 157 -23.27 -10.90 6.75
CA TYR A 157 -24.60 -10.91 7.37
C TYR A 157 -24.99 -9.56 7.93
N ALA A 158 -24.11 -8.94 8.70
CA ALA A 158 -24.37 -7.64 9.32
C ALA A 158 -23.07 -6.94 9.73
N TRP A 159 -23.16 -5.64 9.88
CA TRP A 159 -22.22 -4.84 10.66
C TRP A 159 -23.01 -3.93 11.60
N GLY A 160 -22.36 -3.41 12.64
CA GLY A 160 -23.04 -2.50 13.56
C GLY A 160 -22.15 -2.08 14.71
N LYS A 161 -22.78 -1.36 15.64
CA LYS A 161 -22.17 -0.87 16.86
C LYS A 161 -22.56 -1.79 18.02
N TYR A 162 -21.62 -2.05 18.95
CA TYR A 162 -21.92 -2.74 20.21
C TYR A 162 -22.80 -1.88 21.11
N ASP A 163 -23.62 -2.52 21.95
CA ASP A 163 -24.33 -1.88 23.03
C ASP A 163 -23.38 -1.39 24.14
N THR A 164 -22.17 -1.99 24.22
CA THR A 164 -21.12 -1.63 25.16
C THR A 164 -20.05 -0.76 24.50
N THR A 165 -19.32 0.01 25.33
CA THR A 165 -18.19 0.84 24.90
C THR A 165 -16.88 0.32 25.52
N THR A 166 -15.74 0.86 25.08
CA THR A 166 -14.45 0.63 25.74
C THR A 166 -14.42 1.26 27.14
N THR A 167 -13.40 0.96 27.94
CA THR A 167 -13.15 1.61 29.24
C THR A 167 -12.92 3.11 29.11
N GLU A 168 -12.48 3.59 27.95
CA GLU A 168 -12.28 5.00 27.60
C GLU A 168 -13.54 5.63 26.96
N ASN A 169 -14.67 4.90 27.00
CA ASN A 169 -15.95 5.31 26.46
C ASN A 169 -15.96 5.47 24.92
N GLU A 170 -15.07 4.78 24.22
CA GLU A 170 -15.09 4.71 22.76
C GLU A 170 -16.09 3.67 22.24
N ASP A 171 -16.67 3.96 21.10
CA ASP A 171 -17.59 3.06 20.39
C ASP A 171 -16.83 1.84 19.84
N ILE A 172 -17.46 0.69 19.95
CA ILE A 172 -16.98 -0.59 19.42
C ILE A 172 -17.88 -0.98 18.25
N TYR A 173 -17.27 -1.39 17.15
CA TYR A 173 -17.99 -1.83 15.95
C TYR A 173 -17.67 -3.27 15.61
N PHE A 174 -18.58 -3.93 14.91
CA PHE A 174 -18.44 -5.32 14.52
C PHE A 174 -18.84 -5.56 13.06
N LEU A 175 -18.27 -6.62 12.50
CA LEU A 175 -18.67 -7.27 11.27
C LEU A 175 -19.02 -8.73 11.57
N LEU A 176 -20.17 -9.19 11.14
CA LEU A 176 -20.64 -10.58 11.23
C LEU A 176 -20.72 -11.18 9.84
N ALA A 177 -20.07 -12.31 9.62
CA ALA A 177 -20.02 -13.01 8.34
C ALA A 177 -20.06 -14.53 8.50
N GLU A 178 -20.14 -15.24 7.38
CA GLU A 178 -19.98 -16.69 7.31
C GLU A 178 -18.60 -17.10 7.84
N PHE A 179 -18.57 -18.10 8.68
CA PHE A 179 -17.31 -18.68 9.11
C PHE A 179 -16.81 -19.72 8.10
N ARG A 180 -15.58 -19.55 7.62
CA ARG A 180 -14.90 -20.52 6.78
C ARG A 180 -13.68 -21.09 7.45
N ASP A 181 -13.50 -22.39 7.38
CA ASP A 181 -12.30 -23.03 7.88
C ASP A 181 -11.16 -22.85 6.88
N VAL A 182 -10.11 -22.18 7.33
CA VAL A 182 -8.91 -21.90 6.54
C VAL A 182 -8.02 -23.13 6.47
N GLY A 183 -7.63 -23.53 5.27
CA GLY A 183 -6.68 -24.62 5.02
C GLY A 183 -5.24 -24.25 5.38
N GLU A 184 -4.39 -25.25 5.63
CA GLU A 184 -2.94 -25.04 5.92
C GLU A 184 -2.15 -24.63 4.68
N GLN A 185 -2.65 -25.00 3.52
CA GLN A 185 -1.98 -24.70 2.26
C GLN A 185 -2.42 -23.32 1.75
N PRO A 186 -1.49 -22.54 1.17
CA PRO A 186 -1.86 -21.30 0.49
C PRO A 186 -2.84 -21.59 -0.65
N ALA A 187 -3.60 -20.58 -1.04
CA ALA A 187 -4.50 -20.69 -2.17
C ALA A 187 -3.75 -21.18 -3.43
N ASP A 188 -4.32 -22.15 -4.13
CA ASP A 188 -3.73 -22.69 -5.36
C ASP A 188 -3.62 -21.60 -6.43
N PRO A 189 -2.44 -21.43 -7.09
CA PRO A 189 -2.23 -20.35 -8.06
C PRO A 189 -3.18 -20.35 -9.26
N VAL A 190 -3.62 -21.52 -9.71
CA VAL A 190 -4.54 -21.63 -10.84
C VAL A 190 -5.95 -21.27 -10.39
N ASN A 191 -6.38 -21.82 -9.26
CA ASN A 191 -7.71 -21.60 -8.72
C ASN A 191 -7.92 -20.15 -8.29
N LEU A 192 -6.97 -19.57 -7.51
CA LEU A 192 -7.05 -18.17 -7.08
C LEU A 192 -7.08 -17.22 -8.29
N ALA A 193 -6.16 -17.41 -9.24
CA ALA A 193 -6.08 -16.55 -10.41
C ALA A 193 -7.36 -16.60 -11.26
N ALA A 194 -7.93 -17.80 -11.46
CA ALA A 194 -9.16 -17.95 -12.23
C ALA A 194 -10.35 -17.27 -11.55
N ARG A 195 -10.50 -17.44 -10.23
CA ARG A 195 -11.61 -16.85 -9.46
C ARG A 195 -11.50 -15.33 -9.35
N LEU A 196 -10.30 -14.81 -9.12
CA LEU A 196 -10.05 -13.37 -9.09
C LEU A 196 -10.34 -12.74 -10.46
N ALA A 197 -9.86 -13.36 -11.54
CA ALA A 197 -10.12 -12.89 -12.90
C ALA A 197 -11.60 -12.96 -13.27
N ASP A 198 -12.34 -14.03 -12.87
CA ASP A 198 -13.79 -14.15 -13.07
C ASP A 198 -14.55 -13.02 -12.35
N MET A 199 -14.20 -12.73 -11.11
CA MET A 199 -14.76 -11.61 -10.36
C MET A 199 -14.54 -10.28 -11.10
N HIS A 200 -13.31 -10.00 -11.52
CA HIS A 200 -12.99 -8.78 -12.27
C HIS A 200 -13.76 -8.69 -13.59
N GLN A 201 -13.87 -9.80 -14.34
CA GLN A 201 -14.55 -9.84 -15.64
C GLN A 201 -16.07 -9.68 -15.53
N ARG A 202 -16.68 -10.31 -14.53
CA ARG A 202 -18.12 -10.33 -14.37
C ARG A 202 -18.69 -9.10 -13.65
N SER A 203 -17.84 -8.41 -12.88
CA SER A 203 -18.25 -7.20 -12.15
C SER A 203 -18.70 -6.09 -13.11
N ILE A 204 -19.72 -5.34 -12.71
CA ILE A 204 -20.24 -4.19 -13.45
C ILE A 204 -20.35 -3.04 -12.46
N SER A 205 -19.64 -1.94 -12.74
CA SER A 205 -19.77 -0.72 -11.94
C SER A 205 -21.20 -0.18 -12.04
N PRO A 206 -21.86 0.12 -10.92
CA PRO A 206 -23.26 0.60 -10.93
C PRO A 206 -23.44 1.95 -11.61
N THR A 207 -22.35 2.74 -11.72
CA THR A 207 -22.32 4.04 -12.40
C THR A 207 -21.61 4.01 -13.74
N GLY A 208 -20.97 2.88 -14.07
CA GLY A 208 -20.05 2.78 -15.22
C GLY A 208 -18.70 3.48 -15.00
N LYS A 209 -18.45 4.04 -13.82
CA LYS A 209 -17.26 4.81 -13.45
C LYS A 209 -16.39 4.06 -12.45
N PHE A 210 -15.18 4.57 -12.23
CA PHE A 210 -14.24 4.13 -11.20
C PHE A 210 -14.59 4.78 -9.86
N GLY A 211 -14.39 4.05 -8.75
CA GLY A 211 -14.69 4.52 -7.40
C GLY A 211 -15.61 3.58 -6.64
N PHE A 212 -16.12 4.04 -5.52
CA PHE A 212 -17.08 3.31 -4.70
C PHE A 212 -18.06 4.28 -4.05
N HIS A 213 -19.16 3.78 -3.50
CA HIS A 213 -20.20 4.64 -2.90
C HIS A 213 -19.83 5.13 -1.49
N ILE A 214 -18.80 4.50 -0.86
CA ILE A 214 -18.22 4.89 0.43
C ILE A 214 -16.70 4.77 0.39
N SER A 215 -16.01 5.38 1.35
CA SER A 215 -14.61 5.06 1.63
C SER A 215 -14.52 3.67 2.25
N THR A 216 -13.68 2.82 1.68
CA THR A 216 -13.28 1.55 2.28
C THR A 216 -11.93 1.73 2.98
N CYS A 217 -11.53 0.80 3.85
CA CYS A 217 -10.30 0.96 4.63
C CYS A 217 -9.26 -0.11 4.27
N HIS A 218 -8.08 0.33 3.81
CA HIS A 218 -6.89 -0.50 3.79
C HIS A 218 -6.18 -0.34 5.15
N ALA A 219 -6.21 -1.37 5.98
CA ALA A 219 -5.87 -1.26 7.39
C ALA A 219 -6.67 -0.14 8.07
N LYS A 220 -6.02 0.90 8.63
CA LYS A 220 -6.69 2.10 9.20
C LYS A 220 -6.83 3.25 8.21
N ILE A 221 -6.30 3.13 7.00
CA ILE A 221 -6.36 4.20 6.00
C ILE A 221 -7.72 4.16 5.32
N ALA A 222 -8.53 5.19 5.54
CA ALA A 222 -9.70 5.43 4.72
C ALA A 222 -9.24 5.77 3.30
N GLN A 223 -9.58 4.94 2.33
CA GLN A 223 -9.17 5.10 0.95
C GLN A 223 -9.95 6.26 0.28
N ALA A 224 -9.24 7.09 -0.49
CA ALA A 224 -9.87 8.19 -1.24
C ALA A 224 -10.51 7.66 -2.54
N VAL A 225 -11.51 6.77 -2.40
CA VAL A 225 -12.19 6.09 -3.51
C VAL A 225 -13.70 6.31 -3.53
N ASN A 226 -14.21 7.12 -2.60
CA ASN A 226 -15.64 7.42 -2.44
C ASN A 226 -16.18 8.50 -3.39
N THR A 227 -15.46 8.73 -4.49
CA THR A 227 -15.89 9.52 -5.63
C THR A 227 -16.14 8.61 -6.83
N TRP A 228 -16.89 9.10 -7.83
CA TRP A 228 -17.12 8.39 -9.07
C TRP A 228 -16.46 9.13 -10.22
N GLU A 229 -15.33 8.62 -10.71
CA GLU A 229 -14.50 9.22 -11.74
C GLU A 229 -14.64 8.49 -13.08
N ASP A 230 -14.70 9.24 -14.17
CA ASP A 230 -14.66 8.68 -15.53
C ASP A 230 -13.26 8.20 -15.92
N SER A 231 -12.22 8.77 -15.27
CA SER A 231 -10.81 8.47 -15.50
C SER A 231 -10.22 7.64 -14.36
N TRP A 232 -9.67 6.49 -14.70
CA TRP A 232 -8.88 5.69 -13.77
C TRP A 232 -7.64 6.45 -13.28
N CYS A 233 -6.96 7.14 -14.21
CA CYS A 233 -5.81 7.97 -13.85
C CYS A 233 -6.16 9.00 -12.77
N THR A 234 -7.33 9.64 -12.87
CA THR A 234 -7.79 10.62 -11.88
C THR A 234 -8.06 9.97 -10.52
N LEU A 235 -8.85 8.89 -10.49
CA LEU A 235 -9.14 8.19 -9.23
C LEU A 235 -7.86 7.69 -8.56
N TYR A 236 -6.97 7.05 -9.32
CA TYR A 236 -5.73 6.52 -8.78
C TYR A 236 -4.78 7.61 -8.28
N SER A 237 -4.65 8.73 -9.02
CA SER A 237 -3.87 9.89 -8.57
C SER A 237 -4.36 10.43 -7.23
N ASN A 238 -5.68 10.60 -7.09
CA ASN A 238 -6.29 11.09 -5.85
C ASN A 238 -6.04 10.12 -4.69
N HIS A 239 -6.21 8.81 -4.94
CA HIS A 239 -5.99 7.78 -3.92
C HIS A 239 -4.52 7.67 -3.50
N LEU A 240 -3.59 7.57 -4.46
CA LEU A 240 -2.16 7.52 -4.17
C LEU A 240 -1.67 8.79 -3.48
N GLY A 241 -2.10 9.97 -3.97
CA GLY A 241 -1.77 11.26 -3.36
C GLY A 241 -2.23 11.35 -1.90
N HIS A 242 -3.45 10.89 -1.61
CA HIS A 242 -3.96 10.82 -0.23
C HIS A 242 -3.07 9.95 0.67
N VAL A 243 -2.64 8.77 0.21
CA VAL A 243 -1.74 7.89 0.99
C VAL A 243 -0.37 8.55 1.20
N MET A 244 0.17 9.23 0.17
CA MET A 244 1.42 9.99 0.27
C MET A 244 1.31 11.14 1.28
N ASP A 245 0.20 11.88 1.27
CA ASP A 245 -0.04 12.97 2.23
C ASP A 245 -0.10 12.49 3.66
N LEU A 246 -0.67 11.31 3.91
CA LEU A 246 -0.67 10.68 5.23
C LEU A 246 0.72 10.21 5.68
N ALA A 247 1.57 9.80 4.73
CA ALA A 247 2.93 9.35 5.03
C ALA A 247 3.91 10.51 5.28
N LYS A 248 3.71 11.65 4.62
CA LYS A 248 4.61 12.81 4.66
C LYS A 248 4.97 13.29 6.07
N PRO A 249 4.04 13.55 7.01
CA PRO A 249 4.37 14.00 8.36
C PRO A 249 5.12 12.95 9.20
N ILE A 250 5.01 11.66 8.82
CA ILE A 250 5.66 10.54 9.50
C ILE A 250 7.08 10.37 9.00
N LEU A 251 7.28 10.45 7.69
CA LEU A 251 8.57 10.19 7.05
C LEU A 251 9.52 11.38 7.18
N GLN A 252 9.02 12.62 7.05
CA GLN A 252 9.79 13.86 7.15
C GLN A 252 11.08 13.81 6.31
N TRP A 253 10.95 13.41 5.05
CA TRP A 253 12.07 13.12 4.16
C TRP A 253 11.93 13.94 2.86
N PRO A 254 12.71 15.01 2.68
CA PRO A 254 12.58 15.93 1.54
C PRO A 254 12.76 15.27 0.17
N GLU A 255 13.69 14.31 0.04
CA GLU A 255 13.89 13.57 -1.20
C GLU A 255 12.70 12.69 -1.54
N PHE A 256 12.05 12.12 -0.51
CA PHE A 256 10.80 11.36 -0.66
C PHE A 256 9.67 12.26 -1.18
N ASP A 257 9.55 13.49 -0.68
CA ASP A 257 8.55 14.46 -1.17
C ASP A 257 8.74 14.76 -2.67
N ILE A 258 9.99 14.84 -3.14
CA ILE A 258 10.31 15.06 -4.57
C ILE A 258 9.83 13.88 -5.41
N VAL A 259 10.18 12.65 -5.05
CA VAL A 259 9.78 11.48 -5.83
C VAL A 259 8.26 11.24 -5.76
N CYS A 260 7.60 11.55 -4.65
CA CYS A 260 6.13 11.57 -4.56
C CYS A 260 5.50 12.54 -5.56
N LYS A 261 5.98 13.79 -5.57
CA LYS A 261 5.51 14.83 -6.50
C LYS A 261 5.67 14.38 -7.95
N LEU A 262 6.88 13.93 -8.34
CA LEU A 262 7.16 13.51 -9.71
C LEU A 262 6.37 12.26 -10.10
N THR A 263 6.19 11.32 -9.18
CA THR A 263 5.35 10.14 -9.40
C THR A 263 3.92 10.55 -9.75
N LEU A 264 3.32 11.46 -8.98
CA LEU A 264 1.95 11.92 -9.23
C LEU A 264 1.83 12.76 -10.51
N GLU A 265 2.77 13.68 -10.74
CA GLU A 265 2.67 14.65 -11.85
C GLU A 265 3.12 14.09 -13.20
N LYS A 266 4.06 13.14 -13.22
CA LYS A 266 4.71 12.63 -14.43
C LYS A 266 4.45 11.16 -14.68
N VAL A 267 4.72 10.29 -13.67
CA VAL A 267 4.66 8.84 -13.84
C VAL A 267 3.22 8.35 -13.96
N VAL A 268 2.35 8.74 -13.04
CA VAL A 268 0.94 8.30 -13.04
C VAL A 268 0.25 8.66 -14.36
N PRO A 269 0.29 9.90 -14.87
CA PRO A 269 -0.32 10.22 -16.17
C PRO A 269 0.33 9.46 -17.33
N ARG A 270 1.66 9.30 -17.33
CA ARG A 270 2.37 8.57 -18.39
C ARG A 270 1.92 7.11 -18.50
N LEU A 271 1.65 6.46 -17.38
CA LEU A 271 1.30 5.04 -17.35
C LEU A 271 -0.21 4.78 -17.43
N LEU A 272 -1.05 5.68 -16.90
CA LEU A 272 -2.48 5.40 -16.74
C LEU A 272 -3.38 6.11 -17.75
N LEU A 273 -3.02 7.28 -18.29
CA LEU A 273 -3.81 7.92 -19.34
C LEU A 273 -3.89 7.07 -20.62
N PRO A 274 -2.80 6.37 -21.04
CA PRO A 274 -2.87 5.51 -22.23
C PRO A 274 -3.91 4.39 -22.15
N LEU A 275 -4.29 3.94 -20.95
CA LEU A 275 -5.32 2.91 -20.76
C LEU A 275 -6.70 3.32 -21.30
N GLN A 276 -6.96 4.63 -21.38
CA GLN A 276 -8.24 5.22 -21.81
C GLN A 276 -8.07 6.21 -22.98
N SER A 277 -6.96 6.15 -23.72
CA SER A 277 -6.71 7.00 -24.88
C SER A 277 -6.71 6.20 -26.19
N ASP A 278 -6.67 6.88 -27.33
CA ASP A 278 -6.58 6.29 -28.68
C ASP A 278 -7.67 5.24 -28.97
N GLY A 279 -8.88 5.47 -28.46
CA GLY A 279 -10.02 4.56 -28.62
C GLY A 279 -10.02 3.37 -27.67
N ARG A 280 -9.05 3.25 -26.76
CA ARG A 280 -9.06 2.22 -25.73
C ARG A 280 -10.10 2.53 -24.66
N VAL A 281 -10.78 1.50 -24.19
CA VAL A 281 -11.77 1.58 -23.11
C VAL A 281 -11.32 0.70 -21.96
N LEU A 282 -11.06 1.31 -20.83
CA LEU A 282 -10.76 0.60 -19.60
C LEU A 282 -12.06 0.34 -18.83
N LYS A 283 -12.31 -0.94 -18.55
CA LYS A 283 -13.48 -1.35 -17.76
C LYS A 283 -13.24 -1.12 -16.27
N PRO A 284 -14.12 -0.40 -15.56
CA PRO A 284 -14.10 -0.39 -14.10
C PRO A 284 -14.46 -1.78 -13.57
N SER A 285 -13.47 -2.49 -13.02
CA SER A 285 -13.62 -3.82 -12.43
C SER A 285 -13.70 -3.71 -10.92
N LEU A 286 -14.60 -4.47 -10.27
CA LEU A 286 -14.62 -4.59 -8.82
C LEU A 286 -13.36 -5.32 -8.39
N ILE A 287 -12.52 -4.68 -7.59
CA ILE A 287 -11.25 -5.23 -7.09
C ILE A 287 -11.38 -5.60 -5.61
N HIS A 288 -10.49 -6.48 -5.15
CA HIS A 288 -10.36 -6.82 -3.72
C HIS A 288 -9.87 -5.63 -2.90
N GLY A 289 -8.90 -4.88 -3.44
CA GLY A 289 -8.33 -3.69 -2.84
C GLY A 289 -7.10 -3.95 -1.95
N ASP A 290 -6.95 -5.16 -1.39
CA ASP A 290 -5.77 -5.60 -0.61
C ASP A 290 -5.54 -7.11 -0.79
N CYS A 291 -5.37 -7.55 -2.05
CA CYS A 291 -5.16 -8.96 -2.38
C CYS A 291 -3.71 -9.39 -2.14
N TRP A 292 -3.45 -10.06 -1.04
CA TRP A 292 -2.16 -10.67 -0.71
C TRP A 292 -2.36 -12.00 0.02
N ASP A 293 -1.29 -12.73 0.29
CA ASP A 293 -1.40 -14.09 0.87
C ASP A 293 -1.99 -14.12 2.28
N GLY A 294 -1.94 -13.02 3.03
CA GLY A 294 -2.63 -12.90 4.33
C GLY A 294 -4.15 -12.81 4.23
N ASN A 295 -4.66 -12.39 3.07
CA ASN A 295 -6.08 -12.22 2.80
C ASN A 295 -6.64 -13.26 1.82
N THR A 296 -5.88 -14.33 1.55
CA THR A 296 -6.27 -15.44 0.66
C THR A 296 -6.11 -16.78 1.35
N ALA A 297 -7.01 -17.70 1.12
CA ALA A 297 -6.94 -19.04 1.72
C ALA A 297 -7.60 -20.09 0.82
N THR A 298 -7.40 -21.37 1.20
CA THR A 298 -8.17 -22.49 0.68
C THR A 298 -9.25 -22.87 1.69
N ASP A 299 -10.50 -22.92 1.26
CA ASP A 299 -11.63 -23.37 2.07
C ASP A 299 -11.52 -24.89 2.28
N MET A 300 -11.46 -25.32 3.53
CA MET A 300 -11.34 -26.75 3.89
C MET A 300 -12.53 -27.60 3.46
N LYS A 301 -13.70 -27.00 3.34
CA LYS A 301 -14.95 -27.70 2.97
C LYS A 301 -15.03 -27.93 1.48
N THR A 302 -14.60 -26.99 0.67
CA THR A 302 -14.75 -27.02 -0.79
C THR A 302 -13.44 -27.31 -1.52
N GLY A 303 -12.30 -27.07 -0.91
CA GLY A 303 -10.98 -27.09 -1.56
C GLY A 303 -10.71 -25.90 -2.48
N GLU A 304 -11.61 -24.93 -2.53
CA GLU A 304 -11.52 -23.77 -3.41
C GLU A 304 -10.83 -22.60 -2.73
N ALA A 305 -10.12 -21.78 -3.53
CA ALA A 305 -9.56 -20.53 -3.05
C ALA A 305 -10.67 -19.53 -2.70
N PHE A 306 -10.51 -18.82 -1.60
CA PHE A 306 -11.36 -17.68 -1.26
C PHE A 306 -10.53 -16.53 -0.69
N VAL A 307 -11.13 -15.35 -0.65
CA VAL A 307 -10.50 -14.13 -0.15
C VAL A 307 -11.35 -13.48 0.93
N PHE A 308 -10.72 -12.70 1.80
CA PHE A 308 -11.36 -12.02 2.92
C PHE A 308 -10.58 -10.73 3.27
N ASP A 309 -11.06 -9.96 4.24
CA ASP A 309 -10.48 -8.68 4.64
C ASP A 309 -10.36 -7.71 3.45
N VAL A 310 -11.48 -7.53 2.77
CA VAL A 310 -11.61 -6.81 1.51
C VAL A 310 -11.86 -5.32 1.74
N CYS A 311 -11.24 -4.47 0.89
CA CYS A 311 -11.48 -3.02 0.88
C CYS A 311 -11.74 -2.54 -0.56
N SER A 312 -12.83 -3.04 -1.13
CA SER A 312 -13.14 -2.98 -2.55
C SER A 312 -13.52 -1.60 -3.05
N PHE A 313 -13.25 -1.40 -4.33
CA PHE A 313 -13.79 -0.33 -5.15
C PHE A 313 -13.73 -0.74 -6.63
N TYR A 314 -14.36 0.01 -7.52
CA TYR A 314 -14.25 -0.23 -8.96
C TYR A 314 -13.01 0.48 -9.49
N GLY A 315 -11.99 -0.31 -9.86
CA GLY A 315 -10.67 0.13 -10.31
C GLY A 315 -10.22 -0.60 -11.58
N HIS A 316 -8.94 -0.45 -11.90
CA HIS A 316 -8.28 -1.27 -12.90
C HIS A 316 -7.95 -2.64 -12.31
N ASN A 317 -8.32 -3.71 -12.99
CA ASN A 317 -8.12 -5.08 -12.51
C ASN A 317 -6.65 -5.43 -12.19
N GLU A 318 -5.67 -4.82 -12.87
CA GLU A 318 -4.24 -5.03 -12.61
C GLU A 318 -3.81 -4.50 -11.23
N TYR A 319 -4.59 -3.60 -10.61
CA TYR A 319 -4.29 -3.04 -9.28
C TYR A 319 -4.14 -4.12 -8.20
N ASP A 320 -5.02 -5.12 -8.17
CA ASP A 320 -4.97 -6.21 -7.19
C ASP A 320 -3.67 -7.03 -7.26
N THR A 321 -3.02 -7.05 -8.43
CA THR A 321 -1.75 -7.76 -8.62
C THR A 321 -0.53 -6.94 -8.18
N GLY A 322 -0.68 -5.65 -7.89
CA GLY A 322 0.40 -4.77 -7.44
C GLY A 322 1.01 -5.24 -6.12
N ASN A 323 0.18 -5.70 -5.18
CA ASN A 323 0.65 -6.21 -3.90
C ASN A 323 1.45 -7.54 -4.02
N TRP A 324 1.28 -8.28 -5.14
CA TRP A 324 2.02 -9.52 -5.38
C TRP A 324 3.50 -9.29 -5.72
N ARG A 325 3.88 -8.04 -5.98
CA ARG A 325 5.26 -7.70 -6.33
C ARG A 325 6.24 -7.82 -5.15
N ALA A 326 5.75 -7.66 -3.93
CA ALA A 326 6.60 -7.68 -2.74
C ALA A 326 7.14 -9.10 -2.45
N PRO A 327 8.49 -9.29 -2.40
CA PRO A 327 9.10 -10.63 -2.20
C PRO A 327 8.70 -11.32 -0.90
N ARG A 328 8.26 -10.57 0.10
CA ARG A 328 7.75 -11.07 1.38
C ARG A 328 6.45 -11.87 1.25
N HIS A 329 5.71 -11.67 0.16
CA HIS A 329 4.43 -12.33 -0.09
C HIS A 329 4.60 -13.64 -0.87
N ARG A 330 3.85 -14.67 -0.51
CA ARG A 330 3.81 -15.94 -1.25
C ARG A 330 3.24 -15.76 -2.65
N LEU A 331 2.32 -14.81 -2.81
CA LEU A 331 1.74 -14.47 -4.11
C LEU A 331 2.76 -13.82 -5.07
N SER A 332 3.97 -13.46 -4.60
CA SER A 332 5.06 -13.00 -5.47
C SER A 332 5.63 -14.11 -6.36
N LYS A 333 5.31 -15.38 -6.08
CA LYS A 333 5.72 -16.49 -6.94
C LYS A 333 5.12 -16.32 -8.34
N LEU A 334 5.98 -16.47 -9.33
CA LEU A 334 5.64 -16.25 -10.75
C LEU A 334 4.41 -17.05 -11.23
N ALA A 335 4.09 -18.18 -10.56
CA ALA A 335 2.91 -18.98 -10.88
C ALA A 335 1.59 -18.21 -10.75
N TYR A 336 1.45 -17.33 -9.75
CA TYR A 336 0.22 -16.56 -9.53
C TYR A 336 -0.01 -15.59 -10.68
N ILE A 337 0.94 -14.70 -10.93
CA ILE A 337 0.80 -13.69 -11.98
C ILE A 337 0.72 -14.29 -13.39
N LYS A 338 1.45 -15.37 -13.68
CA LYS A 338 1.35 -16.06 -14.97
C LYS A 338 -0.04 -16.65 -15.21
N ASN A 339 -0.66 -17.24 -14.20
CA ASN A 339 -2.01 -17.78 -14.32
C ASN A 339 -3.06 -16.67 -14.39
N TYR A 340 -2.90 -15.59 -13.62
CA TYR A 340 -3.79 -14.44 -13.74
C TYR A 340 -3.79 -13.83 -15.15
N LYS A 341 -2.62 -13.58 -15.74
CA LYS A 341 -2.48 -13.06 -17.11
C LYS A 341 -3.08 -13.99 -18.18
N LYS A 342 -3.16 -15.31 -17.93
CA LYS A 342 -3.85 -16.24 -18.83
C LYS A 342 -5.38 -16.10 -18.73
N CYS A 343 -5.90 -15.79 -17.55
CA CYS A 343 -7.34 -15.67 -17.32
C CYS A 343 -7.86 -14.28 -17.68
N TYR A 344 -7.05 -13.23 -17.46
CA TYR A 344 -7.38 -11.86 -17.82
C TYR A 344 -6.20 -11.24 -18.58
N PRO A 345 -6.38 -10.94 -19.88
CA PRO A 345 -5.31 -10.34 -20.69
C PRO A 345 -4.81 -9.02 -20.10
N VAL A 346 -3.51 -8.77 -20.31
CA VAL A 346 -2.88 -7.50 -19.91
C VAL A 346 -3.51 -6.35 -20.70
N SER A 347 -3.69 -5.22 -20.03
CA SER A 347 -4.21 -4.01 -20.65
C SER A 347 -3.17 -3.34 -21.54
N GLU A 348 -3.62 -2.82 -22.71
CA GLU A 348 -2.80 -2.03 -23.62
C GLU A 348 -2.48 -0.63 -23.04
N PRO A 349 -1.22 -0.17 -23.20
CA PRO A 349 -0.04 -0.80 -23.80
C PRO A 349 0.55 -1.93 -22.93
N GLU A 350 0.74 -3.12 -23.52
CA GLU A 350 1.24 -4.29 -22.78
C GLU A 350 2.68 -4.11 -22.27
N GLU A 351 3.51 -3.38 -23.02
CA GLU A 351 4.89 -3.07 -22.65
C GLU A 351 5.02 -2.27 -21.37
N ASP A 352 4.00 -1.50 -21.01
CA ASP A 352 3.97 -0.70 -19.76
C ASP A 352 3.51 -1.53 -18.55
N TRP A 353 3.14 -2.79 -18.71
CA TRP A 353 2.55 -3.60 -17.64
C TRP A 353 3.42 -3.68 -16.38
N ASP A 354 4.74 -3.91 -16.53
CA ASP A 354 5.62 -4.07 -15.38
C ASP A 354 5.77 -2.76 -14.59
N ALA A 355 5.89 -1.64 -15.31
CA ALA A 355 5.93 -0.32 -14.69
C ALA A 355 4.59 0.04 -14.02
N ARG A 356 3.44 -0.31 -14.63
CA ARG A 356 2.12 -0.14 -13.99
C ARG A 356 1.99 -0.99 -12.73
N ASN A 357 2.45 -2.23 -12.78
CA ASN A 357 2.43 -3.13 -11.62
C ASN A 357 3.31 -2.60 -10.48
N LEU A 358 4.50 -2.03 -10.80
CA LEU A 358 5.34 -1.35 -9.84
C LEU A 358 4.65 -0.10 -9.25
N LEU A 359 4.00 0.70 -10.11
CA LEU A 359 3.23 1.86 -9.66
C LEU A 359 2.10 1.46 -8.69
N TYR A 360 1.34 0.40 -9.00
CA TYR A 360 0.26 -0.06 -8.13
C TYR A 360 0.75 -0.61 -6.79
N SER A 361 1.98 -1.19 -6.75
CA SER A 361 2.56 -1.65 -5.48
C SER A 361 2.83 -0.53 -4.48
N LEU A 362 3.01 0.71 -4.95
CA LEU A 362 3.32 1.85 -4.10
C LEU A 362 2.23 2.13 -3.08
N THR A 363 0.96 2.04 -3.46
CA THR A 363 -0.17 2.31 -2.54
C THR A 363 -0.11 1.43 -1.30
N PHE A 364 0.15 0.13 -1.47
CA PHE A 364 0.28 -0.84 -0.39
C PHE A 364 1.56 -0.63 0.43
N ASN A 365 2.68 -0.42 -0.24
CA ASN A 365 3.99 -0.29 0.40
C ASN A 365 4.10 1.04 1.19
N ILE A 366 3.55 2.15 0.69
CA ILE A 366 3.49 3.43 1.43
C ILE A 366 2.62 3.26 2.68
N GLY A 367 1.46 2.60 2.58
CA GLY A 367 0.60 2.30 3.71
C GLY A 367 1.36 1.57 4.84
N ASN A 368 2.21 0.60 4.49
CA ASN A 368 3.06 -0.09 5.47
C ASN A 368 4.06 0.85 6.17
N THR A 369 4.58 1.87 5.49
CA THR A 369 5.50 2.83 6.13
C THR A 369 4.83 3.70 7.19
N ILE A 370 3.52 3.92 7.05
CA ILE A 370 2.72 4.68 8.01
C ILE A 370 2.54 3.92 9.32
N TYR A 371 2.30 2.60 9.23
CA TYR A 371 1.99 1.77 10.40
C TYR A 371 3.21 1.17 11.09
N ILE A 372 4.34 1.06 10.37
CA ILE A 372 5.58 0.46 10.89
C ILE A 372 6.72 1.49 10.73
N PRO A 373 6.74 2.55 11.57
CA PRO A 373 7.77 3.57 11.51
C PRO A 373 9.17 2.95 11.68
N GLY A 374 10.13 3.41 10.89
CA GLY A 374 11.51 2.91 10.91
C GLY A 374 11.72 1.56 10.21
N SER A 375 10.68 1.00 9.57
CA SER A 375 10.85 -0.22 8.78
C SER A 375 11.67 0.03 7.50
N SER A 376 12.32 -1.02 6.99
CA SER A 376 13.02 -0.99 5.70
C SER A 376 12.10 -0.70 4.51
N GLN A 377 10.79 -0.78 4.68
CA GLN A 377 9.81 -0.46 3.63
C GLN A 377 9.91 0.99 3.15
N ARG A 378 10.33 1.90 4.02
CA ARG A 378 10.59 3.30 3.68
C ARG A 378 11.58 3.42 2.50
N GLN A 379 12.71 2.71 2.58
CA GLN A 379 13.73 2.73 1.52
C GLN A 379 13.21 2.04 0.25
N VAL A 380 12.54 0.89 0.38
CA VAL A 380 11.96 0.16 -0.75
C VAL A 380 11.03 1.05 -1.56
N VAL A 381 10.14 1.78 -0.90
CA VAL A 381 9.18 2.68 -1.57
C VAL A 381 9.90 3.85 -2.27
N TYR A 382 10.91 4.42 -1.61
CA TYR A 382 11.73 5.47 -2.22
C TYR A 382 12.45 4.98 -3.48
N ASP A 383 13.07 3.81 -3.42
CA ASP A 383 13.79 3.19 -4.54
C ASP A 383 12.84 2.84 -5.69
N ASP A 384 11.64 2.30 -5.39
CA ASP A 384 10.60 2.00 -6.38
C ASP A 384 10.12 3.27 -7.11
N MET A 385 9.85 4.36 -6.36
CA MET A 385 9.45 5.63 -6.96
C MET A 385 10.58 6.28 -7.75
N THR A 386 11.82 6.23 -7.23
CA THR A 386 13.00 6.72 -7.93
C THR A 386 13.19 5.98 -9.26
N THR A 387 13.07 4.65 -9.25
CA THR A 387 13.13 3.82 -10.46
C THR A 387 12.09 4.26 -11.50
N LEU A 388 10.85 4.48 -11.09
CA LEU A 388 9.81 4.98 -11.99
C LEU A 388 10.11 6.39 -12.52
N CYS A 389 10.62 7.29 -11.68
CA CYS A 389 11.01 8.63 -12.11
C CYS A 389 12.20 8.61 -13.08
N GLU A 390 13.20 7.74 -12.87
CA GLU A 390 14.31 7.53 -13.79
C GLU A 390 13.86 7.00 -15.15
N MET A 391 12.84 6.14 -15.18
CA MET A 391 12.29 5.62 -16.43
C MET A 391 11.51 6.68 -17.22
N PHE A 392 10.78 7.58 -16.56
CA PHE A 392 9.78 8.42 -17.22
C PHE A 392 10.02 9.92 -17.12
N CYS A 393 10.85 10.40 -16.19
CA CYS A 393 11.17 11.83 -16.00
C CYS A 393 12.58 12.05 -15.40
N PRO A 394 13.65 11.46 -15.98
CA PRO A 394 15.01 11.51 -15.40
C PRO A 394 15.55 12.93 -15.26
N ASP A 395 15.26 13.81 -16.22
CA ASP A 395 15.74 15.19 -16.19
C ASP A 395 15.06 16.00 -15.08
N ASP A 396 13.73 15.83 -14.89
CA ASP A 396 12.98 16.46 -13.80
C ASP A 396 13.52 15.97 -12.44
N LEU A 397 13.76 14.65 -12.29
CA LEU A 397 14.29 14.05 -11.07
C LEU A 397 15.66 14.64 -10.71
N LYS A 398 16.58 14.67 -11.68
CA LYS A 398 17.92 15.24 -11.49
C LYS A 398 17.86 16.71 -11.10
N GLN A 399 17.02 17.51 -11.77
CA GLN A 399 16.86 18.94 -11.50
C GLN A 399 16.35 19.19 -10.07
N GLU A 400 15.29 18.51 -9.65
CA GLU A 400 14.67 18.70 -8.34
C GLU A 400 15.61 18.26 -7.20
N LEU A 401 16.28 17.10 -7.34
CA LEU A 401 17.26 16.63 -6.33
C LEU A 401 18.47 17.55 -6.24
N THR A 402 18.95 18.11 -7.37
CA THR A 402 20.05 19.08 -7.36
C THR A 402 19.62 20.38 -6.67
N ALA A 403 18.42 20.88 -6.97
CA ALA A 403 17.87 22.08 -6.32
C ALA A 403 17.73 21.90 -4.81
N LEU A 404 17.31 20.71 -4.35
CA LEU A 404 17.23 20.39 -2.93
C LEU A 404 18.61 20.44 -2.27
N ARG A 405 19.64 19.81 -2.85
CA ARG A 405 21.01 19.81 -2.32
C ARG A 405 21.56 21.22 -2.19
N ILE A 406 21.38 22.06 -3.22
CA ILE A 406 21.80 23.47 -3.17
C ILE A 406 21.10 24.22 -2.03
N SER A 407 19.81 23.97 -1.81
CA SER A 407 19.07 24.64 -0.74
C SER A 407 19.52 24.16 0.66
N GLN A 408 19.82 22.88 0.81
CA GLN A 408 20.33 22.31 2.06
C GLN A 408 21.73 22.85 2.40
N ASN A 409 22.65 22.93 1.41
CA ASN A 409 23.97 23.51 1.59
C ASN A 409 23.91 25.00 2.01
N LYS A 410 23.05 25.79 1.34
CA LYS A 410 22.86 27.20 1.75
C LYS A 410 22.32 27.34 3.17
N ALA A 411 21.40 26.46 3.58
CA ALA A 411 20.87 26.48 4.94
C ALA A 411 21.94 26.12 5.98
N SER A 412 22.82 25.15 5.66
CA SER A 412 23.95 24.75 6.52
C SER A 412 24.97 25.89 6.67
N HIS A 413 25.35 26.56 5.57
CA HIS A 413 26.24 27.72 5.59
C HIS A 413 25.64 28.87 6.42
N LEU A 414 24.32 29.12 6.29
CA LEU A 414 23.66 30.17 7.06
C LEU A 414 23.63 29.84 8.57
N ALA A 415 23.38 28.57 8.92
CA ALA A 415 23.40 28.12 10.31
C ALA A 415 24.79 28.25 10.94
N ASN A 416 25.83 27.85 10.20
CA ASN A 416 27.23 28.01 10.62
C ASN A 416 27.62 29.48 10.78
N SER A 417 27.19 30.38 9.89
CA SER A 417 27.50 31.82 9.99
C SER A 417 26.79 32.51 11.17
N VAL A 418 25.67 32.00 11.64
CA VAL A 418 24.99 32.52 12.84
C VAL A 418 25.69 32.06 14.12
N ASP A 419 26.24 30.83 14.15
CA ASP A 419 27.03 30.35 15.29
C ASP A 419 28.40 31.03 15.38
N PHE A 420 28.97 31.53 14.28
CA PHE A 420 30.25 32.26 14.24
C PHE A 420 30.15 33.74 14.62
N ALA A 421 28.98 34.35 14.63
CA ALA A 421 28.83 35.75 15.06
C ALA A 421 29.16 36.01 16.55
N GLY A 422 29.64 35.00 17.26
CA GLY A 422 30.10 35.06 18.65
C GLY A 422 31.60 34.75 18.85
N ARG A 423 32.36 34.47 17.79
CA ARG A 423 33.83 34.29 17.83
C ARG A 423 34.55 35.40 17.06
N ASP A 424 35.68 35.81 17.58
CA ASP A 424 36.45 36.94 17.03
C ASP A 424 36.82 36.74 15.55
N VAL A 425 36.68 37.83 14.78
CA VAL A 425 36.76 37.86 13.31
C VAL A 425 38.14 37.48 12.76
N GLU A 426 39.18 37.44 13.60
CA GLU A 426 40.58 37.19 13.17
C GLU A 426 40.89 35.70 12.91
N GLU A 427 40.07 34.72 13.45
CA GLU A 427 40.32 33.28 13.20
C GLU A 427 39.60 32.74 11.95
N VAL A 428 38.65 33.48 11.37
CA VAL A 428 37.77 32.98 10.30
C VAL A 428 38.37 33.23 8.91
N GLU A 429 39.20 34.31 8.76
CA GLU A 429 39.86 34.61 7.48
C GLU A 429 41.02 33.62 7.19
N GLU A 430 41.65 33.04 8.22
CA GLU A 430 42.74 32.06 8.04
C GLU A 430 42.21 30.66 7.64
N GLU A 431 41.00 30.23 8.13
CA GLU A 431 40.42 28.94 7.79
C GLU A 431 39.81 28.93 6.36
N GLU A 432 39.22 30.05 5.89
CA GLU A 432 38.69 30.14 4.52
C GLU A 432 39.82 30.21 3.46
N GLU A 433 41.00 30.82 3.77
CA GLU A 433 42.16 30.81 2.88
C GLU A 433 42.83 29.41 2.80
N GLU A 434 42.84 28.62 3.89
CA GLU A 434 43.38 27.25 3.88
C GLU A 434 42.48 26.28 3.08
N GLU A 435 41.11 26.41 3.15
CA GLU A 435 40.21 25.58 2.37
C GLU A 435 40.23 25.90 0.86
N GLU A 436 40.40 27.20 0.46
CA GLU A 436 40.57 27.57 -0.95
C GLU A 436 41.91 27.08 -1.52
N GLU A 437 43.00 27.08 -0.73
CA GLU A 437 44.30 26.54 -1.17
C GLU A 437 44.28 25.00 -1.32
N GLU A 438 43.55 24.26 -0.47
CA GLU A 438 43.39 22.79 -0.60
C GLU A 438 42.54 22.42 -1.83
N GLU A 439 41.45 23.17 -2.16
CA GLU A 439 40.67 22.93 -3.37
C GLU A 439 41.45 23.24 -4.66
N GLU A 440 42.30 24.30 -4.68
CA GLU A 440 43.14 24.58 -5.83
C GLU A 440 44.26 23.53 -6.02
N GLU A 441 44.83 22.96 -4.94
CA GLU A 441 45.79 21.86 -5.04
C GLU A 441 45.17 20.54 -5.52
N GLU A 442 43.89 20.23 -5.15
CA GLU A 442 43.20 19.06 -5.66
C GLU A 442 42.84 19.20 -7.15
N GLU A 443 42.42 20.39 -7.62
CA GLU A 443 42.18 20.62 -9.06
C GLU A 443 43.45 20.56 -9.89
N GLU A 444 44.60 21.02 -9.35
CA GLU A 444 45.90 20.92 -10.05
C GLU A 444 46.42 19.47 -10.13
N THR A 445 46.11 18.62 -9.14
CA THR A 445 46.51 17.20 -9.13
C THR A 445 45.63 16.36 -10.05
N GLU A 446 44.33 16.62 -10.15
CA GLU A 446 43.48 15.95 -11.13
C GLU A 446 43.78 16.33 -12.58
N GLY A 447 44.19 17.58 -12.82
CA GLY A 447 44.62 18.04 -14.15
C GLY A 447 45.88 17.36 -14.71
N LYS A 448 46.76 16.87 -13.85
CA LYS A 448 48.04 16.21 -14.23
C LYS A 448 47.93 14.71 -14.51
N SER A 449 46.82 14.05 -14.22
CA SER A 449 46.62 12.59 -14.38
C SER A 449 46.05 12.17 -15.75
N ARG A 450 45.87 13.09 -16.70
CA ARG A 450 45.44 12.72 -18.07
C ARG A 450 46.61 12.40 -18.99
N ILE A 451 47.25 11.24 -18.81
CA ILE A 451 48.19 10.64 -19.77
C ILE A 451 47.38 9.73 -20.72
N LYS A 452 47.58 9.95 -22.03
CA LYS A 452 46.90 9.26 -23.14
C LYS A 452 47.19 7.75 -23.11
N PRO A 453 46.22 6.87 -23.41
CA PRO A 453 46.50 5.45 -23.61
C PRO A 453 47.14 5.24 -24.99
N GLU A 454 48.31 4.62 -25.00
CA GLU A 454 49.04 4.12 -26.15
C GLU A 454 48.38 2.83 -26.65
N GLN A 455 48.27 2.66 -27.99
CA GLN A 455 47.64 1.54 -28.65
C GLN A 455 48.45 0.25 -28.42
N VAL A 456 47.85 -0.74 -27.75
CA VAL A 456 48.36 -2.12 -27.76
C VAL A 456 47.54 -2.95 -28.72
N ARG A 457 48.14 -3.33 -29.84
CA ARG A 457 47.65 -4.31 -30.79
C ARG A 457 47.88 -5.71 -30.22
N VAL A 458 46.85 -6.46 -30.00
CA VAL A 458 46.96 -7.90 -29.72
C VAL A 458 46.54 -8.69 -30.97
N GLN A 459 47.50 -9.45 -31.49
CA GLN A 459 47.24 -10.47 -32.51
C GLN A 459 46.52 -11.64 -31.84
N VAL A 460 45.45 -12.12 -32.51
CA VAL A 460 44.82 -13.39 -32.17
C VAL A 460 45.36 -14.43 -33.13
N GLU A 461 46.10 -15.42 -32.65
CA GLU A 461 46.35 -16.68 -33.31
C GLU A 461 45.38 -17.72 -32.84
N ALA A 462 44.83 -18.44 -33.82
CA ALA A 462 43.90 -19.54 -33.66
C ALA A 462 44.64 -20.83 -33.24
N VAL A 463 44.07 -21.56 -32.29
CA VAL A 463 43.96 -23.04 -32.31
C VAL A 463 42.67 -23.43 -31.60
#